data_a890f71eccafa771d179c0631b8fb655
#
_entry.id   a890f71eccafa771d179c0631b8fb655
#
_cell.length_a   1.000
_cell.length_b   1.000
_cell.length_c   1.000
_cell.angle_alpha   90.00
_cell.angle_beta   90.00
_cell.angle_gamma   90.00
#
_symmetry.space_group_name_H-M   'P 1'
#
loop_
_entity.id
_entity.type
_entity.pdbx_description
1 polymer ?
#
loop_
_entity_poly.entity_id
_entity_poly.type
_entity_poly.pdbx_seq_one_letter_code
_entity_poly.pdbx_strand_id
1 'polypeptide(L)'
;RISFTTAPGTLHISAKDGLKPKKMKKALIKAAREEGLDYAYIVRKFAGQASLVYKVDVKDGKETMVRAGNFSPINLPKLKRLLAISAKERISNYILNQEVLTSLICPSAILVEDIEINPSELRKSKEPVLLFPLKRE
;
A
#
# COMPACT_ATOMS: atom_id res chain seq x y z
N ARG A 1 -11.48 34.88 19.25
CA ARG A 1 -10.06 34.50 19.27
C ARG A 1 -9.75 33.95 17.89
N ILE A 2 -8.99 34.66 17.09
CA ILE A 2 -8.58 34.18 15.75
C ILE A 2 -7.36 33.28 15.99
N SER A 3 -7.47 31.99 15.68
CA SER A 3 -6.33 31.08 15.67
C SER A 3 -5.80 30.98 14.24
N PHE A 4 -4.51 31.20 14.06
CA PHE A 4 -3.83 31.00 12.79
C PHE A 4 -3.23 29.58 12.77
N THR A 5 -3.61 28.79 11.79
CA THR A 5 -2.98 27.49 11.54
C THR A 5 -2.08 27.63 10.32
N THR A 6 -0.80 27.30 10.47
CA THR A 6 0.14 27.26 9.36
C THR A 6 0.29 25.82 8.89
N ALA A 7 0.17 25.60 7.58
CA ALA A 7 0.43 24.31 6.95
C ALA A 7 1.13 24.52 5.59
N PRO A 8 1.95 23.56 5.13
CA PRO A 8 2.58 23.67 3.81
C PRO A 8 1.52 23.61 2.72
N GLY A 9 1.54 24.59 1.79
CA GLY A 9 0.67 24.58 0.61
C GLY A 9 1.08 23.49 -0.39
N THR A 10 2.39 23.28 -0.58
CA THR A 10 2.94 22.24 -1.41
C THR A 10 4.15 21.59 -0.76
N LEU A 11 4.13 20.27 -0.67
CA LEU A 11 5.27 19.48 -0.22
C LEU A 11 5.75 18.60 -1.38
N HIS A 12 7.01 18.75 -1.79
CA HIS A 12 7.63 17.95 -2.84
C HIS A 12 8.75 17.10 -2.24
N ILE A 13 8.58 15.78 -2.38
CA ILE A 13 9.56 14.77 -1.97
C ILE A 13 10.02 14.06 -3.24
N SER A 14 11.30 14.17 -3.58
CA SER A 14 11.89 13.53 -4.75
C SER A 14 12.96 12.51 -4.35
N ALA A 15 13.22 11.56 -5.24
CA ALA A 15 14.27 10.57 -5.10
C ALA A 15 15.35 10.81 -6.15
N LYS A 16 16.63 10.99 -5.75
CA LYS A 16 17.76 11.16 -6.68
C LYS A 16 17.96 9.92 -7.56
N ASP A 17 17.90 8.73 -6.98
CA ASP A 17 18.20 7.44 -7.63
C ASP A 17 16.95 6.56 -7.75
N GLY A 18 15.84 7.16 -8.14
CA GLY A 18 14.57 6.46 -8.26
C GLY A 18 14.57 5.40 -9.38
N LEU A 19 13.94 4.26 -9.12
CA LEU A 19 13.81 3.17 -10.07
C LEU A 19 12.55 3.30 -10.94
N LYS A 20 12.64 2.86 -12.18
CA LYS A 20 11.46 2.71 -13.06
C LYS A 20 10.53 1.61 -12.50
N PRO A 21 9.20 1.66 -12.73
CA PRO A 21 8.24 0.70 -12.16
C PRO A 21 8.58 -0.78 -12.41
N LYS A 22 9.04 -1.12 -13.61
CA LYS A 22 9.49 -2.49 -13.92
C LYS A 22 10.72 -2.93 -13.11
N LYS A 23 11.62 -1.99 -12.81
CA LYS A 23 12.79 -2.26 -11.97
C LYS A 23 12.42 -2.38 -10.49
N MET A 24 11.39 -1.66 -10.03
CA MET A 24 10.85 -1.78 -8.66
C MET A 24 10.37 -3.21 -8.37
N LYS A 25 9.59 -3.81 -9.30
CA LYS A 25 9.14 -5.20 -9.15
C LYS A 25 10.30 -6.19 -9.13
N LYS A 26 11.32 -5.98 -9.99
CA LYS A 26 12.54 -6.82 -9.97
C LYS A 26 13.30 -6.68 -8.65
N ALA A 27 13.40 -5.47 -8.11
CA ALA A 27 14.03 -5.21 -6.80
C ALA A 27 13.29 -5.92 -5.67
N LEU A 28 11.94 -5.90 -5.68
CA LEU A 28 11.11 -6.62 -4.72
C LEU A 28 11.37 -8.13 -4.75
N ILE A 29 11.36 -8.74 -5.95
CA ILE A 29 11.61 -10.18 -6.11
C ILE A 29 13.04 -10.53 -5.69
N LYS A 30 14.01 -9.67 -6.02
CA LYS A 30 15.41 -9.88 -5.63
C LYS A 30 15.56 -9.87 -4.11
N ALA A 31 15.02 -8.85 -3.43
CA ALA A 31 15.06 -8.73 -1.98
C ALA A 31 14.39 -9.92 -1.30
N ALA A 32 13.20 -10.32 -1.74
CA ALA A 32 12.51 -11.49 -1.21
C ALA A 32 13.31 -12.79 -1.38
N ARG A 33 14.03 -12.93 -2.49
CA ARG A 33 14.90 -14.09 -2.73
C ARG A 33 16.13 -14.11 -1.83
N GLU A 34 16.72 -12.94 -1.57
CA GLU A 34 17.86 -12.79 -0.67
C GLU A 34 17.48 -13.14 0.77
N GLU A 35 16.24 -12.83 1.17
CA GLU A 35 15.64 -13.21 2.46
C GLU A 35 15.13 -14.67 2.50
N GLY A 36 15.24 -15.42 1.40
CA GLY A 36 14.75 -16.81 1.34
C GLY A 36 13.22 -16.95 1.35
N LEU A 37 12.50 -15.91 0.97
CA LEU A 37 11.03 -15.91 0.94
C LEU A 37 10.52 -16.47 -0.38
N ASP A 38 9.44 -17.24 -0.34
CA ASP A 38 8.76 -17.76 -1.53
C ASP A 38 7.88 -16.71 -2.22
N TYR A 39 7.50 -15.65 -1.50
CA TYR A 39 6.62 -14.60 -2.01
C TYR A 39 6.87 -13.26 -1.34
N ALA A 40 6.43 -12.20 -2.01
CA ALA A 40 6.42 -10.83 -1.50
C ALA A 40 5.06 -10.18 -1.74
N TYR A 41 4.85 -8.99 -1.20
CA TYR A 41 3.58 -8.29 -1.33
C TYR A 41 3.72 -6.94 -2.03
N ILE A 42 2.75 -6.61 -2.88
CA ILE A 42 2.57 -5.28 -3.45
C ILE A 42 1.25 -4.71 -2.94
N VAL A 43 1.30 -3.58 -2.26
CA VAL A 43 0.12 -2.83 -1.83
C VAL A 43 -0.11 -1.71 -2.84
N ARG A 44 -1.16 -1.82 -3.66
CA ARG A 44 -1.47 -0.80 -4.69
C ARG A 44 -2.33 0.34 -4.18
N LYS A 45 -3.16 0.07 -3.18
CA LYS A 45 -3.98 1.09 -2.54
C LYS A 45 -3.93 0.88 -1.04
N PHE A 46 -3.49 1.89 -0.35
CA PHE A 46 -3.45 1.91 1.11
C PHE A 46 -4.59 2.80 1.60
N ALA A 47 -5.72 2.21 1.96
CA ALA A 47 -6.92 2.93 2.39
C ALA A 47 -7.60 2.14 3.52
N GLY A 48 -7.03 2.17 4.72
CA GLY A 48 -7.59 1.49 5.87
C GLY A 48 -7.93 0.03 5.59
N GLN A 49 -9.18 -0.36 5.81
CA GLN A 49 -9.65 -1.74 5.59
C GLN A 49 -9.82 -2.13 4.11
N ALA A 50 -9.76 -1.19 3.19
CA ALA A 50 -9.96 -1.42 1.74
C ALA A 50 -8.65 -1.43 0.95
N SER A 51 -7.57 -1.91 1.52
CA SER A 51 -6.27 -1.98 0.83
C SER A 51 -6.27 -3.05 -0.26
N LEU A 52 -5.73 -2.71 -1.44
CA LEU A 52 -5.52 -3.67 -2.53
C LEU A 52 -4.13 -4.27 -2.40
N VAL A 53 -4.07 -5.55 -2.05
CA VAL A 53 -2.84 -6.29 -1.81
C VAL A 53 -2.69 -7.38 -2.85
N TYR A 54 -1.50 -7.50 -3.41
CA TYR A 54 -1.12 -8.55 -4.34
C TYR A 54 0.05 -9.35 -3.76
N LYS A 55 -0.11 -10.65 -3.70
CA LYS A 55 0.97 -11.60 -3.44
C LYS A 55 1.72 -11.83 -4.75
N VAL A 56 3.02 -11.67 -4.72
CA VAL A 56 3.92 -11.90 -5.85
C VAL A 56 4.75 -13.13 -5.56
N ASP A 57 4.66 -14.13 -6.41
CA ASP A 57 5.52 -15.31 -6.32
C ASP A 57 6.94 -14.97 -6.77
N VAL A 58 7.93 -15.41 -6.00
CA VAL A 58 9.36 -15.11 -6.27
C VAL A 58 9.90 -15.93 -7.44
N LYS A 59 9.31 -17.09 -7.75
CA LYS A 59 9.79 -18.00 -8.81
C LYS A 59 9.42 -17.48 -10.19
N ASP A 60 8.14 -17.15 -10.39
CA ASP A 60 7.60 -16.76 -11.70
C ASP A 60 7.19 -15.29 -11.80
N GLY A 61 7.16 -14.58 -10.67
CA GLY A 61 6.74 -13.19 -10.59
C GLY A 61 5.24 -12.99 -10.79
N LYS A 62 4.42 -14.04 -10.69
CA LYS A 62 2.97 -13.96 -10.84
C LYS A 62 2.34 -13.16 -9.70
N GLU A 63 1.44 -12.27 -10.05
CA GLU A 63 0.68 -11.48 -9.09
C GLU A 63 -0.70 -12.10 -8.88
N THR A 64 -1.04 -12.37 -7.62
CA THR A 64 -2.35 -12.86 -7.23
C THR A 64 -2.95 -11.90 -6.21
N MET A 65 -4.13 -11.38 -6.48
CA MET A 65 -4.83 -10.52 -5.53
C MET A 65 -5.22 -11.34 -4.30
N VAL A 66 -4.91 -10.81 -3.13
CA VAL A 66 -5.26 -11.44 -1.85
C VAL A 66 -6.18 -10.53 -1.06
N ARG A 67 -6.96 -11.12 -0.16
CA ARG A 67 -7.79 -10.31 0.76
C ARG A 67 -6.87 -9.44 1.61
N ALA A 68 -7.30 -8.22 1.86
CA ALA A 68 -6.55 -7.29 2.68
C ALA A 68 -6.31 -7.87 4.08
N GLY A 69 -5.07 -7.75 4.55
CA GLY A 69 -4.69 -7.98 5.94
C GLY A 69 -4.52 -6.66 6.68
N ASN A 70 -4.30 -6.75 7.96
CA ASN A 70 -3.85 -5.61 8.76
C ASN A 70 -2.34 -5.47 8.61
N PHE A 71 -1.89 -4.28 8.25
CA PHE A 71 -0.47 -3.97 8.13
C PHE A 71 0.06 -3.40 9.43
N SER A 72 1.27 -3.79 9.80
CA SER A 72 1.98 -3.08 10.86
C SER A 72 2.21 -1.61 10.46
N PRO A 73 2.09 -0.66 11.39
CA PRO A 73 2.25 0.76 11.08
C PRO A 73 3.59 1.05 10.41
N ILE A 74 3.56 1.83 9.34
CA ILE A 74 4.77 2.36 8.72
C ILE A 74 5.20 3.56 9.55
N ASN A 75 6.18 3.37 10.40
CA ASN A 75 6.76 4.41 11.25
C ASN A 75 8.09 4.94 10.68
N LEU A 76 8.59 6.01 11.26
CA LEU A 76 9.83 6.65 10.82
C LEU A 76 11.05 5.71 10.81
N PRO A 77 11.28 4.83 11.79
CA PRO A 77 12.33 3.82 11.73
C PRO A 77 12.23 2.87 10.53
N LYS A 78 11.02 2.44 10.15
CA LYS A 78 10.82 1.61 8.96
C LYS A 78 11.10 2.38 7.66
N LEU A 79 10.76 3.66 7.60
CA LEU A 79 11.11 4.50 6.46
C LEU A 79 12.61 4.76 6.30
N LYS A 80 13.41 4.53 7.32
CA LYS A 80 14.88 4.56 7.20
C LYS A 80 15.46 3.31 6.52
N ARG A 81 14.68 2.23 6.41
CA ARG A 81 15.05 0.95 5.77
C ARG A 81 14.41 0.82 4.38
N LEU A 82 14.43 1.88 3.61
CA LEU A 82 13.97 1.85 2.23
C LEU A 82 14.99 1.15 1.34
N LEU A 83 14.58 0.06 0.69
CA LEU A 83 15.41 -0.67 -0.27
C LEU A 83 15.40 -0.01 -1.65
N ALA A 84 14.28 0.55 -2.04
CA ALA A 84 14.14 1.23 -3.32
C ALA A 84 12.98 2.23 -3.31
N ILE A 85 13.10 3.24 -4.17
CA ILE A 85 12.13 4.31 -4.36
C ILE A 85 11.84 4.45 -5.85
N SER A 86 10.60 4.73 -6.22
CA SER A 86 10.22 4.96 -7.61
C SER A 86 10.69 6.33 -8.11
N ALA A 87 11.22 6.36 -9.35
CA ALA A 87 11.49 7.61 -10.05
C ALA A 87 10.22 8.32 -10.55
N LYS A 88 9.11 7.56 -10.68
CA LYS A 88 7.82 8.13 -11.06
C LYS A 88 7.20 8.79 -9.84
N GLU A 89 6.84 10.05 -9.97
CA GLU A 89 6.14 10.81 -8.95
C GLU A 89 4.63 10.76 -9.15
N ARG A 90 3.91 11.00 -8.07
CA ARG A 90 2.45 11.15 -8.02
C ARG A 90 2.12 12.43 -7.28
N ILE A 91 1.14 13.13 -7.79
CA ILE A 91 0.56 14.31 -7.14
C ILE A 91 -0.74 13.89 -6.46
N SER A 92 -0.89 14.29 -5.21
CA SER A 92 -2.11 14.10 -4.44
C SER A 92 -2.51 15.42 -3.79
N ASN A 93 -3.72 15.86 -4.04
CA ASN A 93 -4.27 17.08 -3.47
C ASN A 93 -5.28 16.70 -2.38
N TYR A 94 -5.21 17.38 -1.26
CA TYR A 94 -6.11 17.16 -0.13
C TYR A 94 -6.26 18.45 0.69
N ILE A 95 -7.23 18.43 1.59
CA ILE A 95 -7.49 19.54 2.50
C ILE A 95 -7.04 19.10 3.89
N LEU A 96 -6.02 19.79 4.43
CA LEU A 96 -5.56 19.60 5.80
C LEU A 96 -6.49 20.32 6.76
N ASN A 97 -6.87 19.63 7.84
CA ASN A 97 -7.72 20.19 8.92
C ASN A 97 -8.98 20.90 8.41
N GLN A 98 -9.51 20.48 7.26
CA GLN A 98 -10.70 21.05 6.61
C GLN A 98 -10.55 22.50 6.12
N GLU A 99 -9.38 23.08 6.18
CA GLU A 99 -9.17 24.51 5.89
C GLU A 99 -8.07 24.78 4.85
N VAL A 100 -6.98 23.99 4.86
CA VAL A 100 -5.79 24.30 4.05
C VAL A 100 -5.69 23.35 2.86
N LEU A 101 -5.77 23.92 1.66
CA LEU A 101 -5.48 23.19 0.41
C LEU A 101 -4.00 22.84 0.36
N THR A 102 -3.69 21.56 0.28
CA THR A 102 -2.32 21.05 0.28
C THR A 102 -2.10 20.12 -0.90
N SER A 103 -0.96 20.26 -1.56
CA SER A 103 -0.50 19.34 -2.61
C SER A 103 0.72 18.58 -2.11
N LEU A 104 0.67 17.25 -2.22
CA LEU A 104 1.82 16.38 -1.96
C LEU A 104 2.29 15.79 -3.27
N ILE A 105 3.53 16.08 -3.63
CA ILE A 105 4.23 15.45 -4.76
C ILE A 105 5.25 14.49 -4.16
N CYS A 106 5.12 13.21 -4.44
CA CYS A 106 6.02 12.21 -3.87
C CYS A 106 6.21 11.03 -4.83
N PRO A 107 7.26 10.20 -4.63
CA PRO A 107 7.46 8.96 -5.37
C PRO A 107 6.21 8.08 -5.32
N SER A 108 5.83 7.52 -6.46
CA SER A 108 4.59 6.73 -6.60
C SER A 108 4.65 5.37 -5.90
N ALA A 109 5.84 4.89 -5.55
CA ALA A 109 6.05 3.63 -4.86
C ALA A 109 7.36 3.65 -4.06
N ILE A 110 7.34 2.93 -2.95
CA ILE A 110 8.50 2.65 -2.11
C ILE A 110 8.59 1.14 -1.85
N LEU A 111 9.79 0.61 -1.70
CA LEU A 111 10.08 -0.75 -1.26
C LEU A 111 10.64 -0.67 0.16
N VAL A 112 9.98 -1.32 1.10
CA VAL A 112 10.30 -1.29 2.53
C VAL A 112 10.47 -2.72 3.02
N GLU A 113 11.42 -2.94 3.91
CA GLU A 113 11.60 -4.19 4.64
C GLU A 113 10.67 -4.30 5.86
N ASP A 114 10.53 -5.52 6.39
CA ASP A 114 9.92 -5.82 7.69
C ASP A 114 8.52 -5.25 7.91
N ILE A 115 7.67 -5.30 6.90
CA ILE A 115 6.26 -5.00 7.10
C ILE A 115 5.51 -6.29 7.37
N GLU A 116 5.05 -6.46 8.58
CA GLU A 116 4.18 -7.56 8.95
C GLU A 116 2.78 -7.37 8.39
N ILE A 117 2.25 -8.44 7.81
CA ILE A 117 0.89 -8.50 7.31
C ILE A 117 0.16 -9.58 8.09
N ASN A 118 -0.72 -9.17 8.99
CA ASN A 118 -1.55 -10.09 9.75
C ASN A 118 -2.86 -10.33 9.01
N PRO A 119 -3.38 -11.58 9.01
CA PRO A 119 -4.68 -11.86 8.44
C PRO A 119 -5.73 -10.96 9.09
N SER A 120 -6.59 -10.34 8.30
CA SER A 120 -7.74 -9.64 8.83
C SER A 120 -8.68 -10.69 9.45
N GLU A 121 -9.09 -10.47 10.69
CA GLU A 121 -10.17 -11.24 11.34
C GLU A 121 -11.55 -10.87 10.75
N LEU A 122 -11.64 -10.83 9.44
CA LEU A 122 -12.96 -10.76 8.82
C LEU A 122 -13.70 -12.04 9.22
N ARG A 123 -14.63 -11.92 10.16
CA ARG A 123 -15.63 -12.95 10.43
C ARG A 123 -16.06 -13.47 9.07
N LYS A 124 -15.90 -14.77 8.84
CA LYS A 124 -16.54 -15.43 7.71
C LYS A 124 -18.01 -15.05 7.80
N SER A 125 -18.43 -14.08 7.02
CA SER A 125 -19.84 -13.84 6.80
C SER A 125 -20.37 -15.20 6.37
N LYS A 126 -21.26 -15.80 7.16
CA LYS A 126 -21.99 -16.99 6.71
C LYS A 126 -22.60 -16.56 5.38
N GLU A 127 -22.28 -17.31 4.34
CA GLU A 127 -22.93 -17.07 3.05
C GLU A 127 -24.41 -16.97 3.29
N PRO A 128 -25.08 -15.91 2.79
CA PRO A 128 -26.53 -15.83 2.95
C PRO A 128 -27.12 -17.10 2.32
N VAL A 129 -27.74 -17.92 3.15
CA VAL A 129 -28.47 -19.08 2.66
C VAL A 129 -29.66 -18.55 1.90
N LEU A 130 -29.52 -18.48 0.57
CA LEU A 130 -30.64 -18.21 -0.30
C LEU A 130 -31.59 -19.41 -0.22
N LEU A 131 -32.63 -19.29 0.59
CA LEU A 131 -33.75 -20.22 0.55
C LEU A 131 -34.35 -20.15 -0.85
N PHE A 132 -34.47 -21.28 -1.50
CA PHE A 132 -35.17 -21.37 -2.77
C PHE A 132 -36.55 -20.73 -2.65
N PRO A 133 -37.00 -19.96 -3.64
CA PRO A 133 -38.34 -19.40 -3.62
C PRO A 133 -39.35 -20.54 -3.46
N LEU A 134 -40.25 -20.36 -2.52
CA LEU A 134 -41.34 -21.31 -2.25
C LEU A 134 -41.98 -21.73 -3.55
N LYS A 135 -42.11 -23.04 -3.79
CA LYS A 135 -42.92 -23.56 -4.90
C LYS A 135 -44.32 -22.93 -4.75
N ARG A 136 -44.73 -22.21 -5.77
CA ARG A 136 -46.16 -21.84 -5.89
C ARG A 136 -46.95 -23.13 -6.11
N GLU A 137 -47.82 -23.44 -5.16
CA GLU A 137 -48.86 -24.43 -5.34
C GLU A 137 -49.86 -23.92 -6.39
#